data_32ffac4cabcbcbf4ebc509be963d3c73
#
_entry.id   32ffac4cabcbcbf4ebc509be963d3c73
#
_cell.length_a   1.000
_cell.length_b   1.000
_cell.length_c   1.000
_cell.angle_alpha   90.00
_cell.angle_beta   90.00
_cell.angle_gamma   90.00
#
_symmetry.space_group_name_H-M   'P 1'
#
loop_
_entity.id
_entity.type
_entity.pdbx_description
1 polymer ?
#
loop_
_entity_poly.entity_id
_entity_poly.type
_entity_poly.pdbx_seq_one_letter_code
_entity_poly.pdbx_strand_id
1 'polypeptide(L)'
;GHIDTIVRVAPHDTLLYVGCDDPEDEQYEDFQALEAQLKKLFTFEGYPYRLLKLPMPDAIYDDGDRLPATYANFLILNGAVIYPTYNQPEKDEEAKKQIQLAFPDREIIGVDSLTIVRQHGSIHCLTMQLPEGVIRMQAPAQF
;
A
#
# COMPACT_ATOMS: atom_id res chain seq x y z
N GLY A 1 -2.08 -2.95 14.62
CA GLY A 1 -2.10 -2.34 13.29
C GLY A 1 -3.06 -3.06 12.35
N HIS A 2 -3.40 -2.41 11.26
CA HIS A 2 -4.27 -2.98 10.23
C HIS A 2 -3.42 -3.63 9.15
N ILE A 3 -3.91 -4.72 8.55
CA ILE A 3 -3.17 -5.48 7.54
C ILE A 3 -2.86 -4.65 6.28
N ASP A 4 -3.69 -3.68 5.94
CA ASP A 4 -3.55 -2.79 4.79
C ASP A 4 -2.35 -1.82 4.88
N THR A 5 -1.68 -1.77 6.03
CA THR A 5 -0.42 -1.04 6.21
C THR A 5 0.82 -1.88 5.89
N ILE A 6 0.70 -3.20 5.79
CA ILE A 6 1.85 -4.10 5.59
C ILE A 6 1.71 -5.03 4.39
N VAL A 7 0.47 -5.48 4.05
CA VAL A 7 0.20 -6.41 2.93
C VAL A 7 -1.06 -6.01 2.19
N ARG A 8 -1.03 -6.11 0.86
CA ARG A 8 -2.19 -5.87 -0.02
C ARG A 8 -2.33 -6.97 -1.06
N VAL A 9 -3.57 -7.34 -1.30
CA VAL A 9 -3.92 -8.28 -2.38
C VAL A 9 -4.07 -7.52 -3.69
N ALA A 10 -3.55 -8.09 -4.77
CA ALA A 10 -3.66 -7.58 -6.13
C ALA A 10 -4.13 -8.69 -7.09
N PRO A 11 -4.49 -8.36 -8.34
CA PRO A 11 -4.87 -9.35 -9.34
C PRO A 11 -3.79 -10.41 -9.58
N HIS A 12 -4.21 -11.55 -10.16
CA HIS A 12 -3.33 -12.64 -10.57
C HIS A 12 -2.51 -13.22 -9.41
N ASP A 13 -3.20 -13.53 -8.31
CA ASP A 13 -2.60 -14.17 -7.12
C ASP A 13 -1.35 -13.45 -6.61
N THR A 14 -1.40 -12.13 -6.62
CA THR A 14 -0.27 -11.28 -6.23
C THR A 14 -0.51 -10.66 -4.86
N LEU A 15 0.51 -10.70 -4.02
CA LEU A 15 0.58 -9.96 -2.76
C LEU A 15 1.68 -8.91 -2.87
N LEU A 16 1.33 -7.65 -2.59
CA LEU A 16 2.32 -6.60 -2.33
C LEU A 16 2.51 -6.51 -0.82
N TYR A 17 3.74 -6.43 -0.38
CA TYR A 17 4.08 -6.34 1.04
C TYR A 17 5.24 -5.39 1.27
N VAL A 18 5.27 -4.75 2.43
CA VAL A 18 6.41 -3.91 2.82
C VAL A 18 7.57 -4.80 3.26
N GLY A 19 8.76 -4.54 2.74
CA GLY A 19 9.97 -5.23 3.18
C GLY A 19 10.97 -4.24 3.75
N CYS A 20 11.60 -4.59 4.87
CA CYS A 20 12.70 -3.85 5.48
C CYS A 20 14.01 -4.55 5.16
N ASP A 21 14.94 -3.85 4.50
CA ASP A 21 16.26 -4.37 4.13
C ASP A 21 17.38 -3.79 5.02
N ASP A 22 17.06 -2.87 5.92
CA ASP A 22 18.00 -2.29 6.86
C ASP A 22 18.01 -3.06 8.19
N PRO A 23 19.08 -3.82 8.51
CA PRO A 23 19.17 -4.59 9.75
C PRO A 23 19.25 -3.72 11.01
N GLU A 24 19.54 -2.42 10.88
CA GLU A 24 19.57 -1.48 12.01
C GLU A 24 18.19 -0.85 12.29
N ASP A 25 17.19 -1.06 11.40
CA ASP A 25 15.82 -0.58 11.64
C ASP A 25 15.14 -1.43 12.73
N GLU A 26 14.50 -0.77 13.69
CA GLU A 26 13.80 -1.39 14.82
C GLU A 26 12.70 -2.38 14.40
N GLN A 27 12.17 -2.27 13.18
CA GLN A 27 11.12 -3.13 12.62
C GLN A 27 11.68 -4.24 11.70
N TYR A 28 12.99 -4.35 11.56
CA TYR A 28 13.61 -5.29 10.63
C TYR A 28 13.17 -6.74 10.88
N GLU A 29 13.25 -7.21 12.10
CA GLU A 29 12.92 -8.61 12.45
C GLU A 29 11.45 -8.93 12.17
N ASP A 30 10.54 -7.99 12.45
CA ASP A 30 9.10 -8.14 12.21
C ASP A 30 8.80 -8.27 10.71
N PHE A 31 9.44 -7.46 9.85
CA PHE A 31 9.24 -7.54 8.40
C PHE A 31 9.92 -8.75 7.77
N GLN A 32 11.05 -9.23 8.31
CA GLN A 32 11.63 -10.51 7.90
C GLN A 32 10.70 -11.69 8.26
N ALA A 33 10.10 -11.66 9.45
CA ALA A 33 9.13 -12.66 9.87
C ALA A 33 7.87 -12.63 8.99
N LEU A 34 7.37 -11.44 8.65
CA LEU A 34 6.26 -11.26 7.72
C LEU A 34 6.56 -11.90 6.35
N GLU A 35 7.70 -11.57 5.75
CA GLU A 35 8.10 -12.14 4.46
C GLU A 35 8.19 -13.66 4.50
N ALA A 36 8.76 -14.21 5.57
CA ALA A 36 8.85 -15.65 5.78
C ALA A 36 7.48 -16.33 5.91
N GLN A 37 6.48 -15.64 6.48
CA GLN A 37 5.10 -16.12 6.53
C GLN A 37 4.44 -16.06 5.15
N LEU A 38 4.57 -14.95 4.42
CA LEU A 38 3.97 -14.79 3.10
C LEU A 38 4.47 -15.85 2.10
N LYS A 39 5.75 -16.22 2.17
CA LYS A 39 6.34 -17.29 1.34
C LYS A 39 5.71 -18.68 1.58
N LYS A 40 4.97 -18.87 2.68
CA LYS A 40 4.27 -20.12 3.01
C LYS A 40 2.80 -20.12 2.61
N LEU A 41 2.29 -19.01 2.07
CA LEU A 41 0.90 -18.92 1.64
C LEU A 41 0.74 -19.49 0.24
N PHE A 42 -0.38 -20.19 0.05
CA PHE A 42 -0.77 -20.77 -1.23
C PHE A 42 -2.18 -20.31 -1.60
N THR A 43 -2.45 -20.20 -2.89
CA THR A 43 -3.78 -19.94 -3.42
C THR A 43 -4.70 -21.14 -3.15
N PHE A 44 -5.99 -20.95 -3.40
CA PHE A 44 -6.95 -22.05 -3.27
C PHE A 44 -6.63 -23.25 -4.18
N GLU A 45 -6.01 -22.99 -5.34
CA GLU A 45 -5.58 -24.01 -6.27
C GLU A 45 -4.23 -24.68 -5.89
N GLY A 46 -3.61 -24.23 -4.79
CA GLY A 46 -2.35 -24.82 -4.28
C GLY A 46 -1.08 -24.26 -4.91
N TYR A 47 -1.14 -23.11 -5.59
CA TYR A 47 0.04 -22.42 -6.13
C TYR A 47 0.54 -21.36 -5.14
N PRO A 48 1.87 -21.10 -5.08
CA PRO A 48 2.37 -20.01 -4.26
C PRO A 48 1.93 -18.66 -4.83
N TYR A 49 1.65 -17.69 -3.93
CA TYR A 49 1.39 -16.33 -4.35
C TYR A 49 2.63 -15.69 -4.99
N ARG A 50 2.40 -14.85 -6.01
CA ARG A 50 3.42 -13.94 -6.52
C ARG A 50 3.63 -12.83 -5.48
N LEU A 51 4.86 -12.69 -4.97
CA LEU A 51 5.20 -11.69 -3.98
C LEU A 51 5.91 -10.51 -4.64
N LEU A 52 5.43 -9.29 -4.40
CA LEU A 52 6.06 -8.04 -4.82
C LEU A 52 6.40 -7.22 -3.57
N LYS A 53 7.68 -7.02 -3.35
CA LYS A 53 8.18 -6.26 -2.21
C LYS A 53 8.10 -4.75 -2.51
N LEU A 54 7.42 -4.02 -1.65
CA LEU A 54 7.45 -2.56 -1.60
C LEU A 54 8.60 -2.12 -0.70
N PRO A 55 9.31 -1.04 -1.05
CA PRO A 55 10.33 -0.50 -0.17
C PRO A 55 9.71 0.01 1.14
N MET A 56 10.50 0.00 2.19
CA MET A 56 10.14 0.66 3.43
C MET A 56 10.54 2.13 3.36
N PRO A 57 9.63 3.09 3.63
CA PRO A 57 10.02 4.49 3.76
C PRO A 57 11.05 4.68 4.88
N ASP A 58 11.93 5.66 4.73
CA ASP A 58 12.74 6.12 5.88
C ASP A 58 11.81 6.54 7.00
N ALA A 59 12.21 6.26 8.25
CA ALA A 59 11.40 6.54 9.41
C ALA A 59 11.03 8.01 9.50
N ILE A 60 9.74 8.28 9.71
CA ILE A 60 9.17 9.61 9.89
C ILE A 60 8.70 9.69 11.33
N TYR A 61 9.07 10.77 12.03
CA TYR A 61 8.71 10.97 13.43
C TYR A 61 7.87 12.24 13.61
N ASP A 62 6.95 12.22 14.56
CA ASP A 62 6.20 13.38 15.04
C ASP A 62 6.10 13.27 16.57
N ASP A 63 6.44 14.35 17.28
CA ASP A 63 6.47 14.41 18.75
C ASP A 63 7.24 13.25 19.43
N GLY A 64 8.24 12.68 18.74
CA GLY A 64 9.06 11.57 19.23
C GLY A 64 8.54 10.17 18.88
N ASP A 65 7.33 10.06 18.36
CA ASP A 65 6.74 8.80 17.92
C ASP A 65 7.01 8.53 16.44
N ARG A 66 7.38 7.31 16.09
CA ARG A 66 7.50 6.87 14.70
C ARG A 66 6.12 6.74 14.07
N LEU A 67 5.92 7.45 12.98
CA LEU A 67 4.67 7.40 12.22
C LEU A 67 4.59 6.13 11.34
N PRO A 68 3.38 5.58 11.11
CA PRO A 68 3.18 4.36 10.33
C PRO A 68 3.21 4.64 8.81
N ALA A 69 4.28 5.29 8.33
CA ALA A 69 4.48 5.54 6.90
C ALA A 69 4.69 4.23 6.16
N THR A 70 3.93 4.02 5.08
CA THR A 70 3.97 2.79 4.31
C THR A 70 3.41 2.96 2.90
N TYR A 71 4.08 2.41 1.90
CA TYR A 71 3.57 2.39 0.53
C TYR A 71 2.47 1.35 0.30
N ALA A 72 2.24 0.42 1.23
CA ALA A 72 1.15 -0.54 1.13
C ALA A 72 -0.23 0.07 1.32
N ASN A 73 -0.34 1.24 1.94
CA ASN A 73 -1.62 1.88 2.22
C ASN A 73 -2.19 2.64 1.02
N PHE A 74 -2.17 2.00 -0.15
CA PHE A 74 -2.71 2.53 -1.40
C PHE A 74 -4.21 2.22 -1.57
N LEU A 75 -4.90 3.07 -2.33
CA LEU A 75 -6.31 2.94 -2.71
C LEU A 75 -6.41 2.41 -4.15
N ILE A 76 -7.20 1.36 -4.34
CA ILE A 76 -7.46 0.77 -5.64
C ILE A 76 -8.79 1.32 -6.19
N LEU A 77 -8.76 1.94 -7.37
CA LEU A 77 -9.92 2.43 -8.11
C LEU A 77 -10.07 1.67 -9.44
N ASN A 78 -11.20 1.88 -10.14
CA ASN A 78 -11.47 1.18 -11.40
C ASN A 78 -10.40 1.41 -12.48
N GLY A 79 -9.88 2.64 -12.62
CA GLY A 79 -8.87 3.00 -13.63
C GLY A 79 -7.51 3.40 -13.06
N ALA A 80 -7.36 3.44 -11.74
CA ALA A 80 -6.14 3.95 -11.10
C ALA A 80 -5.83 3.26 -9.79
N VAL A 81 -4.58 3.38 -9.34
CA VAL A 81 -4.17 3.12 -7.96
C VAL A 81 -3.54 4.40 -7.42
N ILE A 82 -4.08 4.90 -6.32
CA ILE A 82 -3.54 6.08 -5.62
C ILE A 82 -2.67 5.59 -4.48
N TYR A 83 -1.39 5.92 -4.49
CA TYR A 83 -0.46 5.50 -3.45
C TYR A 83 0.14 6.69 -2.70
N PRO A 84 0.46 6.52 -1.41
CA PRO A 84 1.09 7.58 -0.63
C PRO A 84 2.53 7.81 -1.07
N THR A 85 2.96 9.07 -1.10
CA THR A 85 4.37 9.47 -1.21
C THR A 85 4.79 10.23 0.04
N TYR A 86 6.09 10.17 0.36
CA TYR A 86 6.61 10.69 1.63
C TYR A 86 7.79 11.64 1.43
N ASN A 87 7.90 12.29 0.25
CA ASN A 87 9.00 13.16 -0.13
C ASN A 87 10.36 12.43 -0.07
N GLN A 88 10.36 11.17 -0.48
CA GLN A 88 11.53 10.29 -0.60
C GLN A 88 11.63 9.80 -2.06
N PRO A 89 12.12 10.62 -3.00
CA PRO A 89 11.94 10.42 -4.43
C PRO A 89 12.37 9.04 -4.96
N GLU A 90 13.47 8.48 -4.44
CA GLU A 90 13.95 7.15 -4.86
C GLU A 90 12.99 6.04 -4.42
N LYS A 91 12.57 6.07 -3.16
CA LYS A 91 11.63 5.09 -2.60
C LYS A 91 10.21 5.27 -3.13
N ASP A 92 9.76 6.52 -3.29
CA ASP A 92 8.46 6.84 -3.91
C ASP A 92 8.38 6.26 -5.33
N GLU A 93 9.45 6.41 -6.13
CA GLU A 93 9.50 5.88 -7.50
C GLU A 93 9.64 4.35 -7.54
N GLU A 94 10.39 3.76 -6.61
CA GLU A 94 10.49 2.31 -6.49
C GLU A 94 9.14 1.68 -6.12
N ALA A 95 8.44 2.26 -5.15
CA ALA A 95 7.10 1.83 -4.77
C ALA A 95 6.13 1.92 -5.95
N LYS A 96 6.18 3.01 -6.72
CA LYS A 96 5.39 3.18 -7.94
C LYS A 96 5.62 2.05 -8.93
N LYS A 97 6.88 1.69 -9.19
CA LYS A 97 7.24 0.60 -10.10
C LYS A 97 6.68 -0.75 -9.65
N GLN A 98 6.80 -1.07 -8.35
CA GLN A 98 6.26 -2.31 -7.80
C GLN A 98 4.73 -2.36 -7.90
N ILE A 99 4.04 -1.26 -7.61
CA ILE A 99 2.59 -1.16 -7.75
C ILE A 99 2.18 -1.30 -9.23
N GLN A 100 2.91 -0.67 -10.16
CA GLN A 100 2.64 -0.80 -11.60
C GLN A 100 2.79 -2.25 -12.10
N LEU A 101 3.72 -3.03 -11.54
CA LEU A 101 3.87 -4.46 -11.88
C LEU A 101 2.66 -5.30 -11.43
N ALA A 102 1.98 -4.89 -10.36
CA ALA A 102 0.78 -5.55 -9.86
C ALA A 102 -0.49 -5.10 -10.59
N PHE A 103 -0.50 -3.88 -11.11
CA PHE A 103 -1.65 -3.24 -11.76
C PHE A 103 -1.23 -2.65 -13.13
N PRO A 104 -0.85 -3.50 -14.11
CA PRO A 104 -0.31 -3.02 -15.39
C PRO A 104 -1.28 -2.15 -16.19
N ASP A 105 -2.59 -2.37 -16.04
CA ASP A 105 -3.64 -1.68 -16.78
C ASP A 105 -4.22 -0.46 -16.05
N ARG A 106 -3.58 -0.03 -14.95
CA ARG A 106 -4.04 1.11 -14.14
C ARG A 106 -3.02 2.23 -14.12
N GLU A 107 -3.51 3.46 -14.04
CA GLU A 107 -2.67 4.61 -13.77
C GLU A 107 -2.22 4.60 -12.29
N ILE A 108 -0.92 4.77 -12.04
CA ILE A 108 -0.37 4.83 -10.68
C ILE A 108 -0.08 6.28 -10.30
N ILE A 109 -0.87 6.80 -9.36
CA ILE A 109 -0.88 8.21 -8.96
C ILE A 109 -0.34 8.35 -7.54
N GLY A 110 0.77 9.08 -7.39
CA GLY A 110 1.34 9.42 -6.09
C GLY A 110 0.65 10.64 -5.48
N VAL A 111 0.37 10.58 -4.18
CA VAL A 111 -0.17 11.71 -3.40
C VAL A 111 0.68 11.92 -2.17
N ASP A 112 1.17 13.14 -1.98
CA ASP A 112 1.92 13.53 -0.78
C ASP A 112 1.09 13.27 0.48
N SER A 113 1.60 12.42 1.34
CA SER A 113 0.92 11.93 2.52
C SER A 113 1.64 12.28 3.83
N LEU A 114 2.64 13.17 3.81
CA LEU A 114 3.36 13.62 5.00
C LEU A 114 2.43 14.25 6.06
N THR A 115 1.42 15.00 5.63
CA THR A 115 0.42 15.55 6.54
C THR A 115 -0.57 14.48 7.00
N ILE A 116 -0.96 13.60 6.08
CA ILE A 116 -1.96 12.54 6.34
C ILE A 116 -1.43 11.57 7.39
N VAL A 117 -0.18 11.14 7.28
CA VAL A 117 0.39 10.11 8.16
C VAL A 117 0.46 10.51 9.64
N ARG A 118 0.43 11.80 9.94
CA ARG A 118 0.39 12.32 11.33
C ARG A 118 -0.84 11.91 12.13
N GLN A 119 -1.92 11.52 11.47
CA GLN A 119 -3.10 10.94 12.12
C GLN A 119 -3.00 9.42 12.34
N HIS A 120 -1.80 8.83 12.22
CA HIS A 120 -1.52 7.39 12.37
C HIS A 120 -2.21 6.49 11.33
N GLY A 121 -2.48 7.03 10.13
CA GLY A 121 -2.95 6.31 8.95
C GLY A 121 -2.45 6.97 7.68
N SER A 122 -2.74 6.38 6.51
CA SER A 122 -2.37 6.95 5.23
C SER A 122 -3.59 6.97 4.28
N ILE A 123 -3.39 6.95 2.96
CA ILE A 123 -4.45 7.20 1.97
C ILE A 123 -5.62 6.24 2.11
N HIS A 124 -5.36 4.92 2.16
CA HIS A 124 -6.43 3.94 2.25
C HIS A 124 -7.26 4.09 3.53
N CYS A 125 -6.61 4.41 4.65
CA CYS A 125 -7.26 4.62 5.94
C CYS A 125 -8.25 5.80 5.96
N LEU A 126 -8.13 6.75 5.02
CA LEU A 126 -9.07 7.89 4.87
C LEU A 126 -10.25 7.58 3.96
N THR A 127 -10.33 6.39 3.38
CA THR A 127 -11.27 6.09 2.32
C THR A 127 -12.27 5.01 2.72
N MET A 128 -13.39 5.00 2.03
CA MET A 128 -14.34 3.91 2.05
C MET A 128 -14.62 3.47 0.61
N GLN A 129 -14.40 2.19 0.33
CA GLN A 129 -14.64 1.63 -0.98
C GLN A 129 -16.05 1.03 -1.06
N LEU A 130 -16.76 1.39 -2.11
CA LEU A 130 -18.08 0.85 -2.41
C LEU A 130 -18.01 0.16 -3.78
N PRO A 131 -18.61 -1.04 -3.93
CA PRO A 131 -18.71 -1.70 -5.22
C PRO A 131 -19.47 -0.86 -6.23
N GLU A 132 -19.15 -1.03 -7.51
CA GLU A 132 -19.86 -0.38 -8.59
C GLU A 132 -21.37 -0.72 -8.55
N GLY A 133 -22.21 0.30 -8.79
CA GLY A 133 -23.67 0.16 -8.79
C GLY A 133 -24.35 0.22 -7.41
N VAL A 134 -23.59 0.25 -6.31
CA VAL A 134 -24.18 0.41 -4.95
C VAL A 134 -24.68 1.83 -4.73
N ILE A 135 -23.95 2.84 -5.20
CA ILE A 135 -24.39 4.24 -5.15
C ILE A 135 -25.09 4.58 -6.46
N ARG A 136 -26.37 4.95 -6.39
CA ARG A 136 -27.07 5.56 -7.52
C ARG A 136 -26.63 7.04 -7.60
N MET A 137 -25.81 7.38 -8.60
CA MET A 137 -25.55 8.77 -8.92
C MET A 137 -26.89 9.40 -9.36
N GLN A 138 -27.46 10.26 -8.54
CA GLN A 138 -28.55 11.11 -9.01
C GLN A 138 -27.97 12.07 -10.04
N ALA A 139 -28.59 12.14 -11.21
CA ALA A 139 -28.22 13.16 -12.18
C ALA A 139 -28.30 14.55 -11.51
N PRO A 140 -27.32 15.44 -11.76
CA PRO A 140 -27.40 16.80 -11.21
C PRO A 140 -28.72 17.42 -11.58
N ALA A 141 -29.42 18.00 -10.61
CA ALA A 141 -30.63 18.76 -10.87
C ALA A 141 -30.32 19.83 -11.91
N GLN A 142 -31.00 19.81 -13.02
CA GLN A 142 -30.92 20.89 -14.00
C GLN A 142 -31.62 22.10 -13.37
N PHE A 143 -30.80 23.10 -13.02
CA PHE A 143 -31.31 24.42 -12.61
C PHE A 143 -31.50 25.31 -13.84
#